data_d5d94fb914a28df132d587714307d544
#
_entry.id   d5d94fb914a28df132d587714307d544
#
_cell.length_a   1.000
_cell.length_b   1.000
_cell.length_c   1.000
_cell.angle_alpha   90.00
_cell.angle_beta   90.00
_cell.angle_gamma   90.00
#
_symmetry.space_group_name_H-M   'P 1'
#
loop_
_entity.id
_entity.type
_entity.pdbx_description
1 polymer ?
#
loop_
_entity_poly.entity_id
_entity_poly.type
_entity_poly.pdbx_seq_one_letter_code
_entity_poly.pdbx_strand_id
1 'polypeptide(L)'
;MDSNYLGWSSAMAPAIMGNPERPELGEFLTDSFCSTDPGIARDFARVTFFSDNRADLPKLTVNSLTLQCSDDVIAPFEVGNYVYQNTPGNEFVLLNATGHCPHISEPAETTKAIKAYLNAMDDGK
;
A
#
# COMPACT_ATOMS: atom_id res chain seq x y z
N MET A 1 -19.21 -8.77 0.33
CA MET A 1 -18.25 -9.72 -0.23
C MET A 1 -18.84 -11.10 -0.50
N ASP A 2 -19.67 -11.63 0.38
CA ASP A 2 -20.13 -13.05 0.26
C ASP A 2 -21.03 -13.38 -0.93
N SER A 3 -21.69 -12.41 -1.55
CA SER A 3 -22.63 -12.63 -2.66
C SER A 3 -22.23 -12.08 -4.02
N ASN A 4 -21.22 -11.22 -4.10
CA ASN A 4 -20.79 -10.57 -5.36
C ASN A 4 -19.34 -10.08 -5.30
N TYR A 5 -18.39 -11.01 -5.29
CA TYR A 5 -16.95 -10.68 -5.26
C TYR A 5 -16.52 -9.88 -6.49
N LEU A 6 -17.00 -10.24 -7.68
CA LEU A 6 -16.65 -9.54 -8.92
C LEU A 6 -17.18 -8.10 -8.93
N GLY A 7 -18.41 -7.89 -8.49
CA GLY A 7 -18.97 -6.54 -8.38
C GLY A 7 -18.23 -5.69 -7.33
N TRP A 8 -17.81 -6.28 -6.22
CA TRP A 8 -16.97 -5.62 -5.23
C TRP A 8 -15.60 -5.25 -5.81
N SER A 9 -14.93 -6.17 -6.49
CA SER A 9 -13.62 -5.94 -7.11
C SER A 9 -13.67 -4.81 -8.13
N SER A 10 -14.70 -4.81 -9.00
CA SER A 10 -14.88 -3.78 -10.03
C SER A 10 -15.16 -2.39 -9.45
N ALA A 11 -15.76 -2.30 -8.25
CA ALA A 11 -16.00 -1.03 -7.58
C ALA A 11 -14.79 -0.56 -6.75
N MET A 12 -14.13 -1.48 -6.06
CA MET A 12 -13.04 -1.14 -5.14
C MET A 12 -11.70 -0.90 -5.82
N ALA A 13 -11.36 -1.66 -6.86
CA ALA A 13 -10.06 -1.53 -7.50
C ALA A 13 -9.80 -0.13 -8.08
N PRO A 14 -10.73 0.52 -8.80
CA PRO A 14 -10.55 1.90 -9.22
C PRO A 14 -10.41 2.88 -8.05
N ALA A 15 -11.14 2.68 -6.95
CA ALA A 15 -11.05 3.53 -5.77
C ALA A 15 -9.70 3.38 -5.05
N ILE A 16 -9.16 2.15 -4.97
CA ILE A 16 -7.83 1.88 -4.40
C ILE A 16 -6.73 2.51 -5.26
N MET A 17 -6.85 2.39 -6.58
CA MET A 17 -5.86 2.96 -7.50
C MET A 17 -5.91 4.48 -7.54
N GLY A 18 -7.06 5.11 -7.32
CA GLY A 18 -7.23 6.53 -7.62
C GLY A 18 -6.96 6.80 -9.11
N ASN A 19 -6.47 8.00 -9.45
CA ASN A 19 -6.05 8.35 -10.82
C ASN A 19 -7.18 8.17 -11.85
N PRO A 20 -8.33 8.86 -11.71
CA PRO A 20 -9.48 8.66 -12.60
C PRO A 20 -9.21 9.01 -14.06
N GLU A 21 -8.17 9.79 -14.33
CA GLU A 21 -7.67 10.14 -15.67
C GLU A 21 -6.85 9.00 -16.33
N ARG A 22 -6.53 7.95 -15.56
CA ARG A 22 -5.75 6.77 -16.00
C ARG A 22 -6.54 5.49 -15.70
N PRO A 23 -7.68 5.25 -16.37
CA PRO A 23 -8.58 4.13 -16.07
C PRO A 23 -7.91 2.76 -16.21
N GLU A 24 -6.89 2.64 -17.06
CA GLU A 24 -6.12 1.40 -17.26
C GLU A 24 -5.48 0.88 -15.96
N LEU A 25 -5.18 1.75 -14.99
CA LEU A 25 -4.65 1.36 -13.69
C LEU A 25 -5.71 0.63 -12.84
N GLY A 26 -6.92 1.17 -12.84
CA GLY A 26 -8.06 0.55 -12.17
C GLY A 26 -8.44 -0.80 -12.80
N GLU A 27 -8.40 -0.88 -14.13
CA GLU A 27 -8.65 -2.12 -14.89
C GLU A 27 -7.60 -3.18 -14.53
N PHE A 28 -6.31 -2.83 -14.53
CA PHE A 28 -5.23 -3.73 -14.15
C PHE A 28 -5.44 -4.35 -12.76
N LEU A 29 -5.80 -3.53 -11.76
CA LEU A 29 -6.04 -4.02 -10.40
C LEU A 29 -7.32 -4.85 -10.32
N THR A 30 -8.36 -4.48 -11.07
CA THR A 30 -9.60 -5.26 -11.18
C THR A 30 -9.31 -6.66 -11.72
N ASP A 31 -8.54 -6.78 -12.80
CA ASP A 31 -8.16 -8.06 -13.40
C ASP A 31 -7.35 -8.91 -12.42
N SER A 32 -6.44 -8.30 -11.68
CA SER A 32 -5.67 -8.96 -10.62
C SER A 32 -6.58 -9.53 -9.53
N PHE A 33 -7.55 -8.76 -9.05
CA PHE A 33 -8.52 -9.24 -8.06
C PHE A 33 -9.39 -10.36 -8.63
N CYS A 34 -9.91 -10.19 -9.83
CA CYS A 34 -10.78 -11.18 -10.48
C CYS A 34 -10.05 -12.50 -10.80
N SER A 35 -8.72 -12.50 -10.90
CA SER A 35 -7.92 -13.71 -11.10
C SER A 35 -7.68 -14.51 -9.82
N THR A 36 -7.98 -13.92 -8.64
CA THR A 36 -7.81 -14.56 -7.34
C THR A 36 -9.05 -15.40 -7.01
N ASP A 37 -8.85 -16.59 -6.41
CA ASP A 37 -9.96 -17.38 -5.88
C ASP A 37 -10.79 -16.57 -4.88
N PRO A 38 -12.12 -16.46 -5.06
CA PRO A 38 -12.96 -15.62 -4.21
C PRO A 38 -12.97 -16.03 -2.73
N GLY A 39 -12.81 -17.33 -2.44
CA GLY A 39 -12.74 -17.85 -1.06
C GLY A 39 -11.46 -17.39 -0.38
N ILE A 40 -10.31 -17.52 -1.07
CA ILE A 40 -9.00 -17.06 -0.59
C ILE A 40 -9.01 -15.54 -0.41
N ALA A 41 -9.50 -14.80 -1.39
CA ALA A 41 -9.58 -13.34 -1.33
C ALA A 41 -10.42 -12.85 -0.15
N ARG A 42 -11.57 -13.49 0.11
CA ARG A 42 -12.42 -13.18 1.26
C ARG A 42 -11.72 -13.43 2.59
N ASP A 43 -11.08 -14.59 2.73
CA ASP A 43 -10.43 -14.97 3.98
C ASP A 43 -9.23 -14.06 4.27
N PHE A 44 -8.46 -13.71 3.25
CA PHE A 44 -7.37 -12.73 3.34
C PHE A 44 -7.88 -11.33 3.72
N ALA A 45 -8.91 -10.83 3.05
CA ALA A 45 -9.52 -9.55 3.36
C ALA A 45 -10.05 -9.50 4.80
N ARG A 46 -10.66 -10.59 5.26
CA ARG A 46 -11.14 -10.70 6.65
C ARG A 46 -10.01 -10.58 7.66
N VAL A 47 -8.90 -11.27 7.46
CA VAL A 47 -7.72 -11.15 8.31
C VAL A 47 -7.18 -9.73 8.28
N THR A 48 -7.02 -9.13 7.10
CA THR A 48 -6.49 -7.77 6.94
C THR A 48 -7.35 -6.72 7.65
N PHE A 49 -8.67 -6.74 7.44
CA PHE A 49 -9.55 -5.71 7.99
C PHE A 49 -9.88 -5.87 9.47
N PHE A 50 -9.72 -7.05 10.04
CA PHE A 50 -10.00 -7.29 11.46
C PHE A 50 -8.74 -7.49 12.31
N SER A 51 -7.54 -7.41 11.74
CA SER A 51 -6.29 -7.43 12.51
C SER A 51 -5.98 -6.05 13.09
N ASP A 52 -5.33 -6.06 14.26
CA ASP A 52 -4.73 -4.88 14.85
C ASP A 52 -3.28 -5.21 15.26
N ASN A 53 -2.35 -4.72 14.46
CA ASN A 53 -0.91 -4.97 14.64
C ASN A 53 -0.16 -3.75 15.20
N ARG A 54 -0.85 -2.74 15.72
CA ARG A 54 -0.22 -1.52 16.26
C ARG A 54 0.77 -1.83 17.38
N ALA A 55 0.45 -2.81 18.24
CA ALA A 55 1.33 -3.23 19.33
C ALA A 55 2.60 -3.98 18.87
N ASP A 56 2.70 -4.33 17.59
CA ASP A 56 3.86 -5.01 17.02
C ASP A 56 4.87 -4.03 16.39
N LEU A 57 4.46 -2.83 16.03
CA LEU A 57 5.33 -1.82 15.44
C LEU A 57 6.59 -1.54 16.29
N PRO A 58 6.49 -1.33 17.62
CA PRO A 58 7.67 -1.10 18.45
C PRO A 58 8.61 -2.30 18.59
N LYS A 59 8.16 -3.49 18.18
CA LYS A 59 8.96 -4.73 18.26
C LYS A 59 9.82 -4.97 17.03
N LEU A 60 9.63 -4.18 15.96
CA LEU A 60 10.44 -4.30 14.75
C LEU A 60 11.89 -3.89 15.06
N THR A 61 12.83 -4.81 14.85
CA THR A 61 14.25 -4.61 15.20
C THR A 61 15.15 -4.32 13.99
N VAL A 62 14.56 -4.31 12.80
CA VAL A 62 15.27 -4.02 11.54
C VAL A 62 14.90 -2.63 11.03
N ASN A 63 15.87 -1.98 10.38
CA ASN A 63 15.59 -0.73 9.69
C ASN A 63 14.53 -0.93 8.61
N SER A 64 13.66 0.03 8.45
CA SER A 64 12.53 -0.06 7.52
C SER A 64 12.26 1.29 6.85
N LEU A 65 11.56 1.25 5.73
CA LEU A 65 11.13 2.43 4.97
C LEU A 65 9.61 2.40 4.82
N THR A 66 8.95 3.45 5.26
CA THR A 66 7.53 3.69 4.97
C THR A 66 7.41 4.63 3.78
N LEU A 67 6.75 4.16 2.73
CA LEU A 67 6.35 4.97 1.58
C LEU A 67 4.88 5.33 1.71
N GLN A 68 4.55 6.60 1.80
CA GLN A 68 3.19 7.11 1.91
C GLN A 68 2.84 7.92 0.67
N CYS A 69 1.71 7.64 0.06
CA CYS A 69 1.18 8.51 -1.00
C CYS A 69 0.58 9.78 -0.39
N SER A 70 0.73 10.90 -1.09
CA SER A 70 0.19 12.20 -0.66
C SER A 70 -1.35 12.23 -0.66
N ASP A 71 -1.97 11.43 -1.53
CA ASP A 71 -3.43 11.32 -1.67
C ASP A 71 -3.82 9.84 -1.71
N ASP A 72 -4.06 9.25 -0.55
CA ASP A 72 -4.40 7.84 -0.37
C ASP A 72 -5.68 7.70 0.47
N VAL A 73 -6.77 7.27 -0.17
CA VAL A 73 -8.07 7.09 0.50
C VAL A 73 -8.16 5.82 1.34
N ILE A 74 -7.24 4.86 1.13
CA ILE A 74 -7.21 3.59 1.87
C ILE A 74 -6.39 3.73 3.15
N ALA A 75 -5.22 4.34 3.05
CA ALA A 75 -4.34 4.64 4.18
C ALA A 75 -4.00 6.14 4.16
N PRO A 76 -4.85 6.99 4.74
CA PRO A 76 -4.57 8.42 4.85
C PRO A 76 -3.22 8.71 5.51
N PHE A 77 -2.68 9.91 5.29
CA PHE A 77 -1.36 10.34 5.79
C PHE A 77 -1.12 9.99 7.27
N GLU A 78 -2.16 10.13 8.09
CA GLU A 78 -2.10 9.84 9.53
C GLU A 78 -1.72 8.38 9.82
N VAL A 79 -2.10 7.45 8.94
CA VAL A 79 -1.77 6.03 9.08
C VAL A 79 -0.28 5.80 8.86
N GLY A 80 0.28 6.27 7.76
CA GLY A 80 1.71 6.17 7.48
C GLY A 80 2.55 6.90 8.52
N ASN A 81 2.12 8.10 8.93
CA ASN A 81 2.77 8.85 9.99
C ASN A 81 2.74 8.11 11.34
N TYR A 82 1.63 7.46 11.67
CA TYR A 82 1.54 6.64 12.88
C TYR A 82 2.53 5.46 12.83
N VAL A 83 2.60 4.76 11.71
CA VAL A 83 3.58 3.66 11.50
C VAL A 83 5.00 4.19 11.68
N TYR A 84 5.34 5.31 11.05
CA TYR A 84 6.64 5.94 11.17
C TYR A 84 7.02 6.27 12.62
N GLN A 85 6.12 6.91 13.35
CA GLN A 85 6.38 7.35 14.73
C GLN A 85 6.49 6.19 15.74
N ASN A 86 5.90 5.04 15.43
CA ASN A 86 5.85 3.90 16.34
C ASN A 86 6.77 2.74 15.95
N THR A 87 7.55 2.87 14.87
CA THR A 87 8.48 1.83 14.41
C THR A 87 9.92 2.32 14.56
N PRO A 88 10.72 1.76 15.48
CA PRO A 88 12.13 2.14 15.65
C PRO A 88 12.93 1.91 14.35
N GLY A 89 13.81 2.85 13.99
CA GLY A 89 14.64 2.73 12.79
C GLY A 89 13.86 2.81 11.47
N ASN A 90 12.65 3.36 11.49
CA ASN A 90 11.87 3.60 10.29
C ASN A 90 12.22 4.96 9.68
N GLU A 91 12.42 4.98 8.37
CA GLU A 91 12.46 6.20 7.57
C GLU A 91 11.09 6.42 6.90
N PHE A 92 10.75 7.69 6.64
CA PHE A 92 9.47 8.06 6.04
C PHE A 92 9.68 8.89 4.78
N VAL A 93 9.07 8.47 3.68
CA VAL A 93 9.05 9.22 2.43
C VAL A 93 7.62 9.43 1.97
N LEU A 94 7.23 10.70 1.85
CA LEU A 94 5.97 11.10 1.24
C LEU A 94 6.17 11.16 -0.27
N LEU A 95 5.49 10.29 -1.01
CA LEU A 95 5.47 10.28 -2.47
C LEU A 95 4.40 11.25 -2.99
N ASN A 96 4.71 11.99 -4.03
CA ASN A 96 3.71 12.78 -4.75
C ASN A 96 2.89 11.87 -5.68
N ALA A 97 2.03 11.07 -5.06
CA ALA A 97 1.26 10.02 -5.74
C ALA A 97 -0.17 9.98 -5.22
N THR A 98 -1.10 9.63 -6.11
CA THR A 98 -2.51 9.38 -5.79
C THR A 98 -2.78 7.87 -5.79
N GLY A 99 -3.62 7.44 -4.84
CA GLY A 99 -4.02 6.04 -4.66
C GLY A 99 -3.07 5.24 -3.77
N HIS A 100 -3.44 3.97 -3.55
CA HIS A 100 -2.76 3.09 -2.58
C HIS A 100 -1.64 2.24 -3.19
N CYS A 101 -1.46 2.30 -4.52
CA CYS A 101 -0.52 1.45 -5.24
C CYS A 101 0.53 2.26 -6.02
N PRO A 102 1.42 3.02 -5.35
CA PRO A 102 2.39 3.90 -6.02
C PRO A 102 3.40 3.13 -6.87
N HIS A 103 3.65 1.87 -6.56
CA HIS A 103 4.51 0.99 -7.35
C HIS A 103 3.94 0.69 -8.74
N ILE A 104 2.63 0.88 -8.94
CA ILE A 104 1.94 0.75 -10.23
C ILE A 104 1.71 2.13 -10.86
N SER A 105 1.18 3.09 -10.10
CA SER A 105 0.83 4.42 -10.62
C SER A 105 2.04 5.32 -10.83
N GLU A 106 3.02 5.29 -9.93
CA GLU A 106 4.24 6.11 -9.94
C GLU A 106 5.51 5.28 -9.72
N PRO A 107 5.81 4.29 -10.62
CA PRO A 107 6.92 3.36 -10.42
C PRO A 107 8.29 4.03 -10.40
N ALA A 108 8.47 5.12 -11.13
CA ALA A 108 9.74 5.83 -11.18
C ALA A 108 10.07 6.51 -9.84
N GLU A 109 9.11 7.21 -9.25
CA GLU A 109 9.28 7.87 -7.95
C GLU A 109 9.43 6.84 -6.83
N THR A 110 8.60 5.81 -6.83
CA THR A 110 8.68 4.70 -5.88
C THR A 110 10.05 4.02 -5.92
N THR A 111 10.52 3.67 -7.11
CA THR A 111 11.84 3.03 -7.28
C THR A 111 12.98 3.94 -6.86
N LYS A 112 12.89 5.26 -7.14
CA LYS A 112 13.89 6.25 -6.73
C LYS A 112 13.99 6.31 -5.20
N ALA A 113 12.85 6.35 -4.49
CA ALA A 113 12.82 6.39 -3.03
C ALA A 113 13.44 5.12 -2.42
N ILE A 114 13.06 3.94 -2.93
CA ILE A 114 13.63 2.66 -2.47
C ILE A 114 15.13 2.61 -2.70
N LYS A 115 15.61 2.98 -3.88
CA LYS A 115 17.06 2.99 -4.19
C LYS A 115 17.82 3.95 -3.31
N ALA A 116 17.30 5.15 -3.05
CA ALA A 116 17.94 6.11 -2.17
C ALA A 116 18.12 5.54 -0.75
N TYR A 117 17.07 4.91 -0.20
CA TYR A 117 17.12 4.24 1.09
C TYR A 117 18.17 3.12 1.14
N LEU A 118 18.18 2.23 0.14
CA LEU A 118 19.14 1.11 0.10
C LEU A 118 20.59 1.60 -0.02
N ASN A 119 20.84 2.60 -0.85
CA ASN A 119 22.20 3.18 -0.99
C ASN A 119 22.69 3.81 0.32
N ALA A 120 21.82 4.54 1.03
CA ALA A 120 22.18 5.12 2.33
C ALA A 120 22.55 4.05 3.38
N MET A 121 21.89 2.88 3.33
CA MET A 121 22.21 1.76 4.20
C MET A 121 23.58 1.11 3.86
N ASP A 122 23.95 1.08 2.59
CA ASP A 122 25.24 0.51 2.15
C ASP A 122 26.42 1.45 2.44
N ASP A 123 26.23 2.77 2.31
CA ASP A 123 27.22 3.80 2.62
C ASP A 123 27.51 3.92 4.13
N GLY A 124 26.63 3.43 4.98
CA GLY A 124 26.77 3.45 6.44
C GLY A 124 27.51 2.25 7.05
N LYS A 125 27.97 1.31 6.20
CA LYS A 125 28.80 0.17 6.60
C LYS A 125 30.28 0.46 6.33
#